data_cb3a191240c6582bf58d3f4ab143ab94
#
_entry.id   cb3a191240c6582bf58d3f4ab143ab94
#
_cell.length_a   1.000
_cell.length_b   1.000
_cell.length_c   1.000
_cell.angle_alpha   90.00
_cell.angle_beta   90.00
_cell.angle_gamma   90.00
#
_symmetry.space_group_name_H-M   'P 1'
#
loop_
_entity.id
_entity.type
_entity.pdbx_description
1 polymer ?
#
loop_
_entity_poly.entity_id
_entity_poly.type
_entity_poly.pdbx_seq_one_letter_code
_entity_poly.pdbx_strand_id
1 'polypeptide(L)'
;MSRAAELDAVIASVLDERELSYQHPSEGAFFIGLPGTHKLLTNTWLVVGDHSLLVEAFVVRHPDENQEEFWRYLMERNARTYGVHFCADPVGDVYLVGRVSLDAVTPDELDRLLGCVLEYSDGTFDTLLELGFAESIRREWRWRVSRGESLANLRAFARFADPDRTSPDRG
;
A
#
# COMPACT_ATOMS: atom_id res chain seq x y z
N MET A 1 13.06 27.34 15.83
CA MET A 1 12.10 26.37 15.23
C MET A 1 12.68 24.98 15.42
N SER A 2 11.86 24.03 15.83
CA SER A 2 12.33 22.65 15.98
C SER A 2 12.60 22.03 14.59
N ARG A 3 13.46 21.02 14.53
CA ARG A 3 13.71 20.30 13.27
C ARG A 3 12.42 19.69 12.72
N ALA A 4 11.55 19.21 13.60
CA ALA A 4 10.24 18.70 13.22
C ALA A 4 9.38 19.78 12.54
N ALA A 5 9.33 20.98 13.07
CA ALA A 5 8.58 22.09 12.49
C ALA A 5 9.13 22.54 11.12
N GLU A 6 10.45 22.50 10.94
CA GLU A 6 11.07 22.76 9.63
C GLU A 6 10.65 21.71 8.60
N LEU A 7 10.70 20.43 9.00
CA LEU A 7 10.32 19.32 8.12
C LEU A 7 8.81 19.27 7.87
N ASP A 8 7.98 19.67 8.82
CA ASP A 8 6.53 19.82 8.61
C ASP A 8 6.23 20.73 7.43
N ALA A 9 6.89 21.88 7.36
CA ALA A 9 6.70 22.81 6.25
C ALA A 9 7.13 22.20 4.91
N VAL A 10 8.23 21.46 4.88
CA VAL A 10 8.72 20.79 3.67
C VAL A 10 7.73 19.68 3.24
N ILE A 11 7.29 18.85 4.17
CA ILE A 11 6.35 17.75 3.87
C ILE A 11 5.02 18.34 3.38
N ALA A 12 4.44 19.29 4.09
CA ALA A 12 3.18 19.92 3.71
C ALA A 12 3.24 20.52 2.30
N SER A 13 4.34 21.23 1.98
CA SER A 13 4.54 21.81 0.64
C SER A 13 4.52 20.76 -0.46
N VAL A 14 5.23 19.64 -0.26
CA VAL A 14 5.25 18.54 -1.25
C VAL A 14 3.87 17.93 -1.44
N LEU A 15 3.14 17.70 -0.34
CA LEU A 15 1.79 17.10 -0.40
C LEU A 15 0.80 18.04 -1.10
N ASP A 16 0.88 19.35 -0.83
CA ASP A 16 0.03 20.35 -1.46
C ASP A 16 0.34 20.50 -2.95
N GLU A 17 1.62 20.54 -3.34
CA GLU A 17 2.05 20.59 -4.75
C GLU A 17 1.60 19.37 -5.56
N ARG A 18 1.47 18.22 -4.90
CA ARG A 18 0.98 16.97 -5.50
C ARG A 18 -0.53 16.82 -5.41
N GLU A 19 -1.23 17.79 -4.83
CA GLU A 19 -2.69 17.77 -4.62
C GLU A 19 -3.16 16.49 -3.89
N LEU A 20 -2.33 15.98 -2.97
CA LEU A 20 -2.65 14.79 -2.19
C LEU A 20 -3.55 15.15 -1.01
N SER A 21 -4.55 14.32 -0.75
CA SER A 21 -5.36 14.42 0.47
C SER A 21 -4.60 13.88 1.66
N TYR A 22 -4.49 14.68 2.72
CA TYR A 22 -3.82 14.26 3.94
C TYR A 22 -4.44 14.87 5.19
N GLN A 23 -4.16 14.27 6.32
CA GLN A 23 -4.42 14.78 7.65
C GLN A 23 -3.08 15.05 8.35
N HIS A 24 -3.04 16.12 9.14
CA HIS A 24 -1.87 16.51 9.94
C HIS A 24 -2.27 16.55 11.41
N PRO A 25 -2.36 15.40 12.09
CA PRO A 25 -2.93 15.33 13.44
C PRO A 25 -2.05 15.96 14.51
N SER A 26 -0.74 16.04 14.30
CA SER A 26 0.21 16.66 15.20
C SER A 26 1.50 17.04 14.46
N GLU A 27 2.33 17.88 15.07
CA GLU A 27 3.65 18.20 14.54
C GLU A 27 4.44 16.93 14.24
N GLY A 28 5.00 16.84 13.06
CA GLY A 28 5.76 15.68 12.59
C GLY A 28 4.96 14.50 12.09
N ALA A 29 3.62 14.51 12.16
CA ALA A 29 2.80 13.37 11.75
C ALA A 29 1.84 13.71 10.63
N PHE A 30 1.92 12.97 9.53
CA PHE A 30 1.05 13.11 8.36
C PHE A 30 0.43 11.76 8.00
N PHE A 31 -0.88 11.75 7.78
CA PHE A 31 -1.61 10.59 7.26
C PHE A 31 -2.13 10.90 5.87
N ILE A 32 -1.67 10.16 4.88
CA ILE A 32 -1.82 10.48 3.46
C ILE A 32 -2.55 9.35 2.76
N GLY A 33 -3.53 9.70 1.92
CA GLY A 33 -4.15 8.76 0.99
C GLY A 33 -3.50 8.86 -0.39
N LEU A 34 -2.78 7.82 -0.81
CA LEU A 34 -2.18 7.73 -2.15
C LEU A 34 -3.15 7.00 -3.09
N PRO A 35 -3.75 7.68 -4.08
CA PRO A 35 -4.67 7.02 -5.00
C PRO A 35 -3.92 6.11 -5.97
N GLY A 36 -4.43 4.88 -6.13
CA GLY A 36 -3.86 3.88 -7.04
C GLY A 36 -4.80 3.49 -8.17
N THR A 37 -4.35 2.61 -9.03
CA THR A 37 -5.11 2.07 -10.17
C THR A 37 -5.73 0.71 -9.82
N HIS A 38 -4.98 -0.18 -9.19
CA HIS A 38 -5.41 -1.52 -8.78
C HIS A 38 -5.94 -1.54 -7.35
N LYS A 39 -5.31 -0.78 -6.49
CA LYS A 39 -5.74 -0.50 -5.12
C LYS A 39 -6.26 0.93 -5.05
N LEU A 40 -7.51 1.11 -4.63
CA LEU A 40 -8.17 2.42 -4.63
C LEU A 40 -7.35 3.48 -3.89
N LEU A 41 -6.84 3.14 -2.72
CA LEU A 41 -6.11 4.06 -1.87
C LEU A 41 -5.07 3.31 -1.03
N THR A 42 -3.85 3.83 -0.98
CA THR A 42 -2.81 3.36 -0.06
C THR A 42 -2.64 4.38 1.06
N ASN A 43 -3.07 4.00 2.25
CA ASN A 43 -2.95 4.83 3.45
C ASN A 43 -1.52 4.78 3.98
N THR A 44 -0.91 5.94 4.09
CA THR A 44 0.51 6.09 4.39
C THR A 44 0.72 7.07 5.52
N TRP A 45 1.51 6.67 6.52
CA TRP A 45 2.02 7.55 7.56
C TRP A 45 3.42 8.04 7.23
N LEU A 46 3.64 9.35 7.41
CA LEU A 46 4.96 9.95 7.56
C LEU A 46 5.07 10.47 8.98
N VAL A 47 6.07 10.01 9.71
CA VAL A 47 6.27 10.43 11.11
C VAL A 47 7.72 10.85 11.32
N VAL A 48 7.90 12.13 11.63
CA VAL A 48 9.22 12.70 11.95
C VAL A 48 9.57 12.31 13.38
N GLY A 49 10.60 11.49 13.53
CA GLY A 49 11.18 11.12 14.82
C GLY A 49 12.43 11.94 15.14
N ASP A 50 13.14 11.54 16.18
CA ASP A 50 14.35 12.27 16.64
C ASP A 50 15.50 12.20 15.63
N HIS A 51 15.62 11.08 14.91
CA HIS A 51 16.75 10.81 14.01
C HIS A 51 16.36 10.45 12.59
N SER A 52 15.10 10.08 12.38
CA SER A 52 14.63 9.62 11.07
C SER A 52 13.17 9.97 10.83
N LEU A 53 12.83 10.08 9.56
CA LEU A 53 11.44 10.04 9.08
C LEU A 53 11.03 8.57 8.93
N LEU A 54 9.99 8.16 9.64
CA LEU A 54 9.33 6.88 9.42
C LEU A 54 8.32 7.03 8.26
N VAL A 55 8.39 6.09 7.32
CA VAL A 55 7.38 5.90 6.27
C VAL A 55 6.72 4.56 6.52
N GLU A 56 5.41 4.54 6.69
CA GLU A 56 4.66 3.32 6.97
C GLU A 56 3.35 3.32 6.19
N ALA A 57 3.15 2.34 5.34
CA ALA A 57 1.96 2.22 4.51
C ALA A 57 1.33 0.83 4.64
N PHE A 58 0.03 0.78 4.88
CA PHE A 58 -0.73 -0.46 4.87
C PHE A 58 -0.90 -0.97 3.44
N VAL A 59 -0.57 -2.23 3.20
CA VAL A 59 -0.71 -2.86 1.88
C VAL A 59 -1.93 -3.77 1.83
N VAL A 60 -1.96 -4.80 2.63
CA VAL A 60 -3.05 -5.77 2.68
C VAL A 60 -3.03 -6.50 4.02
N ARG A 61 -4.19 -6.95 4.46
CA ARG A 61 -4.28 -7.78 5.66
C ARG A 61 -3.58 -9.13 5.47
N HIS A 62 -3.40 -9.83 6.56
CA HIS A 62 -2.81 -11.16 6.59
C HIS A 62 -3.53 -12.10 5.60
N PRO A 63 -2.79 -12.90 4.80
CA PRO A 63 -3.40 -13.81 3.82
C PRO A 63 -4.19 -14.94 4.48
N ASP A 64 -5.30 -15.34 3.83
CA ASP A 64 -6.15 -16.44 4.30
C ASP A 64 -5.59 -17.81 3.89
N GLU A 65 -4.76 -17.85 2.85
CA GLU A 65 -4.29 -19.06 2.21
C GLU A 65 -2.90 -18.87 1.60
N ASN A 66 -2.26 -19.97 1.22
CA ASN A 66 -1.03 -19.99 0.42
C ASN A 66 0.10 -19.16 1.03
N GLN A 67 0.27 -19.26 2.34
CA GLN A 67 1.17 -18.43 3.15
C GLN A 67 2.61 -18.44 2.60
N GLU A 68 3.14 -19.60 2.28
CA GLU A 68 4.53 -19.75 1.83
C GLU A 68 4.79 -18.96 0.53
N GLU A 69 3.97 -19.16 -0.50
CA GLU A 69 4.13 -18.48 -1.79
C GLU A 69 3.87 -16.98 -1.68
N PHE A 70 2.90 -16.58 -0.85
CA PHE A 70 2.58 -15.19 -0.58
C PHE A 70 3.79 -14.44 0.01
N TRP A 71 4.39 -14.97 1.08
CA TRP A 71 5.55 -14.35 1.72
C TRP A 71 6.81 -14.44 0.88
N ARG A 72 7.00 -15.55 0.15
CA ARG A 72 8.12 -15.69 -0.80
C ARG A 72 8.08 -14.60 -1.86
N TYR A 73 6.92 -14.37 -2.46
CA TYR A 73 6.73 -13.30 -3.44
C TYR A 73 7.16 -11.93 -2.90
N LEU A 74 6.72 -11.58 -1.69
CA LEU A 74 7.08 -10.32 -1.06
C LEU A 74 8.58 -10.22 -0.74
N MET A 75 9.19 -11.29 -0.26
CA MET A 75 10.63 -11.31 0.02
C MET A 75 11.47 -11.16 -1.27
N GLU A 76 11.05 -11.76 -2.35
CA GLU A 76 11.69 -11.59 -3.65
C GLU A 76 11.56 -10.14 -4.16
N ARG A 77 10.40 -9.53 -3.96
CA ARG A 77 10.20 -8.11 -4.31
C ARG A 77 11.09 -7.19 -3.49
N ASN A 78 11.30 -7.46 -2.22
CA ASN A 78 12.15 -6.64 -1.35
C ASN A 78 13.59 -6.48 -1.86
N ALA A 79 14.09 -7.42 -2.65
CA ALA A 79 15.42 -7.31 -3.26
C ALA A 79 15.55 -6.12 -4.23
N ARG A 80 14.43 -5.56 -4.68
CA ARG A 80 14.36 -4.49 -5.69
C ARG A 80 13.69 -3.21 -5.20
N THR A 81 13.25 -3.17 -3.96
CA THR A 81 12.59 -1.99 -3.39
C THR A 81 13.59 -0.93 -2.96
N TYR A 82 13.20 0.31 -3.09
CA TYR A 82 13.94 1.47 -2.63
C TYR A 82 13.22 2.15 -1.46
N GLY A 83 13.95 2.44 -0.39
CA GLY A 83 13.49 3.26 0.72
C GLY A 83 12.47 2.63 1.65
N VAL A 84 11.56 1.83 1.13
CA VAL A 84 10.56 1.07 1.89
C VAL A 84 10.58 -0.40 1.49
N HIS A 85 10.25 -1.28 2.43
CA HIS A 85 10.29 -2.72 2.23
C HIS A 85 9.03 -3.35 2.80
N PHE A 86 8.58 -4.45 2.21
CA PHE A 86 7.46 -5.23 2.73
C PHE A 86 7.83 -5.91 4.03
N CYS A 87 6.97 -5.79 5.02
CA CYS A 87 7.11 -6.46 6.29
C CYS A 87 5.74 -6.85 6.85
N ALA A 88 5.74 -7.74 7.83
CA ALA A 88 4.55 -8.12 8.58
C ALA A 88 4.52 -7.41 9.93
N ASP A 89 3.33 -7.00 10.34
CA ASP A 89 3.09 -6.62 11.73
C ASP A 89 2.88 -7.87 12.63
N PRO A 90 2.66 -7.70 13.96
CA PRO A 90 2.49 -8.83 14.87
C PRO A 90 1.30 -9.74 14.55
N VAL A 91 0.27 -9.25 13.85
CA VAL A 91 -0.88 -10.06 13.42
C VAL A 91 -0.74 -10.62 12.01
N GLY A 92 0.36 -10.30 11.32
CA GLY A 92 0.66 -10.79 9.99
C GLY A 92 0.12 -9.92 8.84
N ASP A 93 -0.40 -8.75 9.13
CA ASP A 93 -0.79 -7.79 8.10
C ASP A 93 0.44 -7.22 7.40
N VAL A 94 0.32 -6.95 6.11
CA VAL A 94 1.42 -6.50 5.26
C VAL A 94 1.50 -4.98 5.23
N TYR A 95 2.67 -4.47 5.52
CA TYR A 95 3.02 -3.06 5.44
C TYR A 95 4.24 -2.85 4.55
N LEU A 96 4.36 -1.64 4.00
CA LEU A 96 5.62 -1.09 3.52
C LEU A 96 6.17 -0.18 4.61
N VAL A 97 7.39 -0.42 5.05
CA VAL A 97 8.05 0.35 6.11
C VAL A 97 9.45 0.74 5.68
N GLY A 98 9.82 1.98 5.95
CA GLY A 98 11.16 2.49 5.75
C GLY A 98 11.49 3.62 6.71
N ARG A 99 12.78 3.89 6.87
CA ARG A 99 13.29 5.02 7.63
C ARG A 99 14.36 5.75 6.84
N VAL A 100 14.25 7.06 6.83
CA VAL A 100 15.16 7.95 6.11
C VAL A 100 15.77 8.93 7.10
N SER A 101 17.07 9.16 7.01
CA SER A 101 17.72 10.21 7.81
C SER A 101 17.00 11.55 7.64
N LEU A 102 16.84 12.31 8.71
CA LEU A 102 16.20 13.64 8.64
C LEU A 102 16.94 14.58 7.69
N ASP A 103 18.25 14.41 7.54
CA ASP A 103 19.07 15.23 6.62
C ASP A 103 18.82 14.88 5.14
N ALA A 104 18.29 13.70 4.87
CA ALA A 104 17.92 13.27 3.52
C ALA A 104 16.48 13.65 3.14
N VAL A 105 15.70 14.21 4.05
CA VAL A 105 14.30 14.60 3.79
C VAL A 105 14.28 15.91 3.01
N THR A 106 14.24 15.76 1.70
CA THR A 106 14.11 16.85 0.73
C THR A 106 12.83 16.68 -0.08
N PRO A 107 12.33 17.71 -0.78
CA PRO A 107 11.17 17.57 -1.66
C PRO A 107 11.33 16.44 -2.69
N ASP A 108 12.50 16.32 -3.32
CA ASP A 108 12.78 15.27 -4.32
C ASP A 108 12.77 13.89 -3.70
N GLU A 109 13.35 13.71 -2.50
CA GLU A 109 13.37 12.41 -1.83
C GLU A 109 11.99 12.02 -1.31
N LEU A 110 11.21 12.96 -0.77
CA LEU A 110 9.82 12.72 -0.39
C LEU A 110 8.97 12.28 -1.58
N ASP A 111 9.11 12.95 -2.69
CA ASP A 111 8.41 12.59 -3.92
C ASP A 111 8.77 11.19 -4.40
N ARG A 112 10.06 10.84 -4.35
CA ARG A 112 10.54 9.50 -4.69
C ARG A 112 9.98 8.44 -3.74
N LEU A 113 10.00 8.68 -2.44
CA LEU A 113 9.50 7.74 -1.43
C LEU A 113 8.00 7.51 -1.58
N LEU A 114 7.20 8.55 -1.75
CA LEU A 114 5.76 8.42 -1.97
C LEU A 114 5.45 7.71 -3.28
N GLY A 115 6.22 7.98 -4.33
CA GLY A 115 6.14 7.27 -5.61
C GLY A 115 6.46 5.78 -5.46
N CYS A 116 7.49 5.42 -4.70
CA CYS A 116 7.84 4.03 -4.40
C CYS A 116 6.75 3.33 -3.59
N VAL A 117 6.21 3.98 -2.56
CA VAL A 117 5.10 3.42 -1.77
C VAL A 117 3.91 3.09 -2.67
N LEU A 118 3.51 4.03 -3.52
CA LEU A 118 2.40 3.82 -4.45
C LEU A 118 2.70 2.71 -5.45
N GLU A 119 3.84 2.74 -6.10
CA GLU A 119 4.25 1.74 -7.09
C GLU A 119 4.28 0.33 -6.48
N TYR A 120 4.89 0.18 -5.31
CA TYR A 120 5.01 -1.15 -4.69
C TYR A 120 3.69 -1.66 -4.13
N SER A 121 2.90 -0.81 -3.51
CA SER A 121 1.58 -1.18 -2.98
C SER A 121 0.59 -1.50 -4.10
N ASP A 122 0.41 -0.60 -5.04
CA ASP A 122 -0.54 -0.73 -6.14
C ASP A 122 -0.11 -1.83 -7.12
N GLY A 123 1.17 -1.87 -7.48
CA GLY A 123 1.71 -2.82 -8.45
C GLY A 123 1.75 -4.28 -7.99
N THR A 124 1.74 -4.53 -6.69
CA THR A 124 1.70 -5.90 -6.13
C THR A 124 0.31 -6.35 -5.72
N PHE A 125 -0.64 -5.42 -5.63
CA PHE A 125 -1.94 -5.67 -5.00
C PHE A 125 -2.71 -6.83 -5.61
N ASP A 126 -2.82 -6.85 -6.92
CA ASP A 126 -3.54 -7.91 -7.63
C ASP A 126 -2.90 -9.29 -7.43
N THR A 127 -1.57 -9.36 -7.47
CA THR A 127 -0.84 -10.62 -7.24
C THR A 127 -1.01 -11.09 -5.79
N LEU A 128 -1.00 -10.18 -4.83
CA LEU A 128 -1.24 -10.53 -3.41
C LEU A 128 -2.66 -11.05 -3.19
N LEU A 129 -3.65 -10.46 -3.84
CA LEU A 129 -5.03 -10.97 -3.79
C LEU A 129 -5.15 -12.35 -4.41
N GLU A 130 -4.53 -12.58 -5.55
CA GLU A 130 -4.52 -13.88 -6.23
C GLU A 130 -3.85 -14.96 -5.38
N LEU A 131 -2.71 -14.66 -4.77
CA LEU A 131 -1.97 -15.60 -3.94
C LEU A 131 -2.67 -15.90 -2.61
N GLY A 132 -3.11 -14.87 -1.91
CA GLY A 132 -3.54 -14.99 -0.52
C GLY A 132 -5.04 -15.04 -0.27
N PHE A 133 -5.88 -14.68 -1.26
CA PHE A 133 -7.31 -14.44 -1.05
C PHE A 133 -8.23 -14.99 -2.15
N ALA A 134 -7.71 -15.65 -3.16
CA ALA A 134 -8.49 -16.07 -4.32
C ALA A 134 -9.71 -16.92 -3.94
N GLU A 135 -9.54 -17.90 -3.06
CA GLU A 135 -10.62 -18.78 -2.61
C GLU A 135 -11.65 -18.04 -1.74
N SER A 136 -11.20 -17.11 -0.91
CA SER A 136 -12.09 -16.27 -0.10
C SER A 136 -12.93 -15.35 -0.98
N ILE A 137 -12.34 -14.78 -2.03
CA ILE A 137 -13.03 -13.92 -3.01
C ILE A 137 -14.07 -14.76 -3.78
N ARG A 138 -13.73 -15.97 -4.23
CA ARG A 138 -14.65 -16.88 -4.91
C ARG A 138 -15.81 -17.29 -4.03
N ARG A 139 -15.56 -17.56 -2.75
CA ARG A 139 -16.58 -17.91 -1.75
C ARG A 139 -17.56 -16.77 -1.55
N GLU A 140 -17.08 -15.56 -1.34
CA GLU A 140 -17.90 -14.36 -1.17
C GLU A 140 -18.72 -14.08 -2.44
N TRP A 141 -18.14 -14.22 -3.61
CA TRP A 141 -18.82 -14.09 -4.88
C TRP A 141 -20.01 -15.05 -5.01
N ARG A 142 -19.76 -16.35 -4.78
CA ARG A 142 -20.80 -17.39 -4.84
C ARG A 142 -21.91 -17.13 -3.84
N TRP A 143 -21.57 -16.72 -2.63
CA TRP A 143 -22.53 -16.42 -1.58
C TRP A 143 -23.45 -15.25 -1.97
N ARG A 144 -22.90 -14.17 -2.48
CA ARG A 144 -23.68 -13.01 -2.95
C ARG A 144 -24.58 -13.35 -4.13
N VAL A 145 -24.07 -14.10 -5.10
CA VAL A 145 -24.87 -14.59 -6.23
C VAL A 145 -26.05 -15.43 -5.75
N SER A 146 -25.85 -16.37 -4.81
CA SER A 146 -26.91 -17.22 -4.28
C SER A 146 -27.98 -16.46 -3.51
N ARG A 147 -27.66 -15.28 -2.97
CA ARG A 147 -28.60 -14.42 -2.24
C ARG A 147 -29.17 -13.28 -3.08
N GLY A 148 -28.77 -13.13 -4.32
CA GLY A 148 -29.16 -12.01 -5.16
C GLY A 148 -28.63 -10.66 -4.66
N GLU A 149 -27.54 -10.67 -3.89
CA GLU A 149 -26.93 -9.45 -3.38
C GLU A 149 -26.05 -8.77 -4.44
N SER A 150 -25.82 -7.45 -4.26
CA SER A 150 -24.99 -6.67 -5.17
C SER A 150 -23.55 -7.17 -5.21
N LEU A 151 -23.03 -7.33 -6.43
CA LEU A 151 -21.62 -7.63 -6.72
C LEU A 151 -20.78 -6.37 -6.95
N ALA A 152 -21.35 -5.18 -6.77
CA ALA A 152 -20.70 -3.91 -7.10
C ALA A 152 -19.32 -3.77 -6.41
N ASN A 153 -19.21 -4.14 -5.13
CA ASN A 153 -17.98 -4.08 -4.37
C ASN A 153 -16.94 -5.15 -4.76
N LEU A 154 -17.35 -6.17 -5.51
CA LEU A 154 -16.49 -7.27 -5.95
C LEU A 154 -16.15 -7.22 -7.44
N ARG A 155 -16.64 -6.23 -8.18
CA ARG A 155 -16.40 -6.14 -9.65
C ARG A 155 -14.91 -6.09 -10.01
N ALA A 156 -14.11 -5.41 -9.21
CA ALA A 156 -12.67 -5.34 -9.39
C ALA A 156 -11.99 -6.72 -9.28
N PHE A 157 -12.64 -7.68 -8.62
CA PHE A 157 -12.16 -9.04 -8.38
C PHE A 157 -12.86 -10.11 -9.22
N ALA A 158 -13.68 -9.70 -10.19
CA ALA A 158 -14.47 -10.62 -11.04
C ALA A 158 -13.60 -11.69 -11.70
N ARG A 159 -12.37 -11.36 -12.07
CA ARG A 159 -11.41 -12.30 -12.66
C ARG A 159 -10.99 -13.44 -11.74
N PHE A 160 -11.04 -13.26 -10.42
CA PHE A 160 -10.73 -14.32 -9.44
C PHE A 160 -11.93 -15.24 -9.17
N ALA A 161 -13.13 -14.75 -9.43
CA ALA A 161 -14.37 -15.44 -9.12
C ALA A 161 -14.83 -16.37 -10.26
N ASP A 162 -14.44 -16.07 -11.50
CA ASP A 162 -14.82 -16.81 -12.70
C ASP A 162 -13.62 -17.59 -13.24
N PRO A 163 -13.55 -18.93 -12.99
CA PRO A 163 -12.44 -19.75 -13.46
C PRO A 163 -12.38 -19.89 -15.00
N ASP A 164 -13.47 -19.57 -15.70
CA ASP A 164 -13.55 -19.68 -17.17
C ASP A 164 -13.18 -18.35 -17.86
N ARG A 165 -12.97 -17.29 -17.11
CA ARG A 165 -12.46 -16.03 -17.64
C ARG A 165 -10.96 -16.14 -17.86
N THR A 166 -10.57 -16.68 -19.00
CA THR A 166 -9.18 -16.59 -19.48
C THR A 166 -8.71 -15.15 -19.47
N SER A 167 -7.53 -14.93 -18.88
CA SER A 167 -6.85 -13.63 -18.87
C SER A 167 -6.89 -13.02 -20.27
N PRO A 168 -7.22 -11.73 -20.42
CA PRO A 168 -7.00 -11.08 -21.69
C PRO A 168 -5.51 -11.14 -22.02
N ASP A 169 -5.25 -11.55 -23.24
CA ASP A 169 -3.95 -11.73 -23.88
C ASP A 169 -2.92 -10.68 -23.42
N ARG A 170 -1.76 -11.18 -23.01
CA ARG A 170 -0.56 -10.36 -22.85
C ARG A 170 -0.02 -10.05 -24.25
N GLY A 171 -0.49 -8.93 -24.79
CA GLY A 171 0.12 -8.30 -25.94
C GLY A 171 1.15 -7.27 -25.50
#